data_7def512881b54aeac27fbc8c920db732
#
_entry.id   7def512881b54aeac27fbc8c920db732
#
_cell.length_a   1.000
_cell.length_b   1.000
_cell.length_c   1.000
_cell.angle_alpha   90.00
_cell.angle_beta   90.00
_cell.angle_gamma   90.00
#
_symmetry.space_group_name_H-M   'P 1'
#
loop_
_entity.id
_entity.type
_entity.pdbx_description
1 polymer ?
#
loop_
_entity_poly.entity_id
_entity_poly.type
_entity_poly.pdbx_seq_one_letter_code
_entity_poly.pdbx_strand_id
1 'polypeptide(L)'
;MLILGYLKYSIMSIVDKIKKNHLCLGCGLCETIDKGNCKMSLTEEGFYRPVFSKSSDKNDTIKSICPGITVLSNNKQSHKSIWGDVVSVSNAWASNSEIRKNSSSGGVTSALAIYLLESKQVDAILHVGVSEESYLFNKLYISKTREDVLRHNASRYAPAAVFNDIIQIFESTGETTFAFIGKPCDIAAIQNLLRVYPRYQGRVIYFLSIFCAGMPTYNATKKALSTFGKNEEPIKLQYRGDGWPGYFTATYKDGTSCKMTYNESWGKILGRSLDFRCKICPDGIGMLADIASGDSWNTKDGYPDFTEGDGRNFCFIRNDRGKRLFDDAVKAGYITAQYLNVGDVKDMQRYQYDRRHMVGWRIAAVQIVTFGLLNFCGLGFYSTALKVNKKRGLREMIGTLKRFIKHKGKNDD
;
A
#
# COMPACT_ATOMS: atom_id res chain seq x y z
N MET A 1 -32.77 0.56 21.39
CA MET A 1 -32.16 0.49 20.05
C MET A 1 -30.63 0.24 20.08
N LEU A 2 -29.83 0.98 20.88
CA LEU A 2 -28.37 0.76 20.99
C LEU A 2 -27.98 -0.62 21.53
N ILE A 3 -28.65 -1.14 22.56
CA ILE A 3 -28.37 -2.46 23.17
C ILE A 3 -28.64 -3.62 22.20
N LEU A 4 -29.78 -3.57 21.50
CA LEU A 4 -30.12 -4.57 20.46
C LEU A 4 -29.14 -4.54 19.29
N GLY A 5 -28.70 -3.36 18.88
CA GLY A 5 -27.66 -3.18 17.87
C GLY A 5 -26.31 -3.77 18.30
N TYR A 6 -25.92 -3.60 19.57
CA TYR A 6 -24.70 -4.17 20.13
C TYR A 6 -24.77 -5.69 20.21
N LEU A 7 -25.88 -6.28 20.68
CA LEU A 7 -26.07 -7.73 20.75
C LEU A 7 -26.01 -8.37 19.35
N LYS A 8 -26.70 -7.80 18.35
CA LYS A 8 -26.63 -8.29 16.96
C LYS A 8 -25.22 -8.18 16.39
N TYR A 9 -24.48 -7.11 16.71
CA TYR A 9 -23.08 -6.94 16.28
C TYR A 9 -22.13 -7.94 16.94
N SER A 10 -22.34 -8.30 18.22
CA SER A 10 -21.49 -9.26 18.94
C SER A 10 -21.55 -10.67 18.36
N ILE A 11 -22.69 -11.09 17.79
CA ILE A 11 -22.92 -12.42 17.20
C ILE A 11 -22.31 -12.54 15.78
N MET A 12 -22.04 -11.41 15.09
CA MET A 12 -21.48 -11.45 13.74
C MET A 12 -20.07 -12.02 13.72
N SER A 13 -19.73 -12.74 12.64
CA SER A 13 -18.34 -13.17 12.38
C SER A 13 -17.39 -11.97 12.31
N ILE A 14 -16.10 -12.20 12.58
CA ILE A 14 -15.09 -11.12 12.46
C ILE A 14 -15.03 -10.55 11.05
N VAL A 15 -15.16 -11.40 10.03
CA VAL A 15 -15.12 -10.98 8.63
C VAL A 15 -16.33 -10.10 8.28
N ASP A 16 -17.53 -10.46 8.76
CA ASP A 16 -18.72 -9.64 8.54
C ASP A 16 -18.59 -8.29 9.23
N LYS A 17 -18.03 -8.24 10.46
CA LYS A 17 -17.71 -6.98 11.14
C LYS A 17 -16.75 -6.13 10.31
N ILE A 18 -15.69 -6.74 9.75
CA ILE A 18 -14.71 -6.04 8.91
C ILE A 18 -15.36 -5.51 7.63
N LYS A 19 -16.16 -6.31 6.93
CA LYS A 19 -16.86 -5.93 5.69
C LYS A 19 -17.88 -4.83 5.95
N LYS A 20 -18.80 -5.04 6.89
CA LYS A 20 -19.87 -4.10 7.26
C LYS A 20 -19.35 -2.73 7.70
N ASN A 21 -18.14 -2.67 8.24
CA ASN A 21 -17.50 -1.44 8.66
C ASN A 21 -16.51 -0.87 7.61
N HIS A 22 -16.49 -1.39 6.36
CA HIS A 22 -15.63 -0.95 5.26
C HIS A 22 -14.13 -0.98 5.61
N LEU A 23 -13.71 -1.95 6.43
CA LEU A 23 -12.35 -2.09 6.91
C LEU A 23 -11.52 -3.10 6.10
N CYS A 24 -12.16 -3.87 5.21
CA CYS A 24 -11.49 -4.85 4.38
C CYS A 24 -10.63 -4.16 3.31
N LEU A 25 -9.37 -4.56 3.20
CA LEU A 25 -8.41 -4.07 2.21
C LEU A 25 -8.31 -4.95 0.96
N GLY A 26 -9.03 -6.08 0.93
CA GLY A 26 -8.99 -7.02 -0.20
C GLY A 26 -7.65 -7.73 -0.37
N CYS A 27 -6.88 -7.91 0.70
CA CYS A 27 -5.49 -8.41 0.63
C CYS A 27 -5.37 -9.92 0.33
N GLY A 28 -6.44 -10.71 0.51
CA GLY A 28 -6.44 -12.15 0.20
C GLY A 28 -6.05 -13.07 1.37
N LEU A 29 -5.58 -12.56 2.52
CA LEU A 29 -5.21 -13.42 3.65
C LEU A 29 -6.33 -14.35 4.14
N CYS A 30 -7.60 -13.93 4.05
CA CYS A 30 -8.72 -14.80 4.43
C CYS A 30 -8.78 -16.05 3.56
N GLU A 31 -8.52 -15.92 2.25
CA GLU A 31 -8.57 -17.04 1.29
C GLU A 31 -7.44 -18.04 1.56
N THR A 32 -6.20 -17.58 1.77
CA THR A 32 -5.08 -18.49 2.06
C THR A 32 -5.22 -19.19 3.42
N ILE A 33 -5.90 -18.57 4.42
CA ILE A 33 -6.10 -19.15 5.76
C ILE A 33 -7.26 -20.15 5.80
N ASP A 34 -8.32 -19.89 5.04
CA ASP A 34 -9.53 -20.73 5.01
C ASP A 34 -9.78 -21.19 3.57
N LYS A 35 -8.73 -21.81 2.99
CA LYS A 35 -8.74 -22.28 1.60
C LYS A 35 -9.83 -23.32 1.38
N GLY A 36 -10.56 -23.16 0.28
CA GLY A 36 -11.73 -23.99 -0.06
C GLY A 36 -13.04 -23.51 0.56
N ASN A 37 -13.01 -22.71 1.63
CA ASN A 37 -14.19 -22.08 2.21
C ASN A 37 -14.30 -20.59 1.91
N CYS A 38 -13.18 -19.90 1.73
CA CYS A 38 -13.12 -18.49 1.40
C CYS A 38 -12.53 -18.26 0.01
N LYS A 39 -13.14 -17.37 -0.77
CA LYS A 39 -12.64 -16.88 -2.06
C LYS A 39 -12.71 -15.35 -2.13
N MET A 40 -11.67 -14.74 -2.66
CA MET A 40 -11.70 -13.31 -2.95
C MET A 40 -12.48 -13.05 -4.24
N SER A 41 -13.52 -12.23 -4.15
CA SER A 41 -14.37 -11.87 -5.28
C SER A 41 -14.35 -10.37 -5.50
N LEU A 42 -14.40 -9.96 -6.78
CA LEU A 42 -14.51 -8.56 -7.14
C LEU A 42 -15.95 -8.07 -6.94
N THR A 43 -16.11 -6.98 -6.19
CA THR A 43 -17.43 -6.36 -5.97
C THR A 43 -17.80 -5.43 -7.14
N GLU A 44 -19.05 -5.02 -7.20
CA GLU A 44 -19.52 -4.04 -8.19
C GLU A 44 -18.80 -2.68 -8.07
N GLU A 45 -18.39 -2.29 -6.85
CA GLU A 45 -17.58 -1.08 -6.66
C GLU A 45 -16.14 -1.23 -7.18
N GLY A 46 -15.72 -2.44 -7.54
CA GLY A 46 -14.40 -2.72 -8.07
C GLY A 46 -13.32 -2.92 -7.00
N PHE A 47 -13.66 -3.50 -5.84
CA PHE A 47 -12.74 -3.96 -4.82
C PHE A 47 -12.82 -5.47 -4.62
N TYR A 48 -11.73 -6.12 -4.24
CA TYR A 48 -11.77 -7.49 -3.76
C TYR A 48 -12.33 -7.57 -2.35
N ARG A 49 -13.26 -8.51 -2.10
CA ARG A 49 -13.80 -8.83 -0.78
C ARG A 49 -13.91 -10.35 -0.60
N PRO A 50 -13.68 -10.88 0.62
CA PRO A 50 -13.82 -12.30 0.88
C PRO A 50 -15.29 -12.72 0.87
N VAL A 51 -15.57 -13.83 0.20
CA VAL A 51 -16.86 -14.53 0.19
C VAL A 51 -16.63 -15.90 0.78
N PHE A 52 -17.44 -16.28 1.77
CA PHE A 52 -17.38 -17.57 2.45
C PHE A 52 -18.57 -18.42 2.03
N SER A 53 -18.32 -19.70 1.74
CA SER A 53 -19.37 -20.69 1.42
C SER A 53 -20.10 -21.16 2.68
N LYS A 54 -19.43 -21.18 3.83
CA LYS A 54 -19.99 -21.50 5.15
C LYS A 54 -19.30 -20.69 6.25
N SER A 55 -19.83 -20.74 7.46
CA SER A 55 -19.20 -20.07 8.61
C SER A 55 -17.77 -20.56 8.82
N SER A 56 -16.86 -19.62 9.04
CA SER A 56 -15.43 -19.91 9.27
C SER A 56 -15.15 -20.19 10.75
N ASP A 57 -14.37 -21.22 11.02
CA ASP A 57 -13.78 -21.51 12.33
C ASP A 57 -12.47 -20.75 12.58
N LYS A 58 -11.97 -20.00 11.57
CA LYS A 58 -10.72 -19.23 11.59
C LYS A 58 -10.88 -17.78 12.07
N ASN A 59 -12.00 -17.43 12.71
CA ASN A 59 -12.28 -16.03 13.09
C ASN A 59 -11.18 -15.38 13.91
N ASP A 60 -10.58 -16.04 14.90
CA ASP A 60 -9.53 -15.48 15.75
C ASP A 60 -8.21 -15.32 14.98
N THR A 61 -7.88 -16.28 14.13
CA THR A 61 -6.73 -16.19 13.23
C THR A 61 -6.90 -15.00 12.28
N ILE A 62 -8.06 -14.89 11.62
CA ILE A 62 -8.35 -13.77 10.70
C ILE A 62 -8.28 -12.42 11.44
N LYS A 63 -8.80 -12.33 12.68
CA LYS A 63 -8.72 -11.13 13.51
C LYS A 63 -7.26 -10.72 13.73
N SER A 64 -6.39 -11.68 14.01
CA SER A 64 -4.99 -11.45 14.33
C SER A 64 -4.15 -11.05 13.13
N ILE A 65 -4.45 -11.61 11.93
CA ILE A 65 -3.66 -11.35 10.72
C ILE A 65 -4.19 -10.17 9.88
N CYS A 66 -5.48 -9.81 9.99
CA CYS A 66 -6.13 -8.87 9.07
C CYS A 66 -5.56 -7.45 9.20
N PRO A 67 -4.89 -6.88 8.17
CA PRO A 67 -4.34 -5.53 8.21
C PRO A 67 -5.43 -4.45 8.18
N GLY A 68 -6.66 -4.84 7.90
CA GLY A 68 -7.84 -3.99 7.98
C GLY A 68 -8.10 -3.49 9.40
N ILE A 69 -7.86 -4.36 10.39
CA ILE A 69 -8.14 -4.10 11.80
C ILE A 69 -6.93 -4.27 12.72
N THR A 70 -5.88 -4.97 12.30
CA THR A 70 -4.68 -5.23 13.12
C THR A 70 -3.43 -4.73 12.40
N VAL A 71 -2.76 -3.73 12.98
CA VAL A 71 -1.47 -3.20 12.55
C VAL A 71 -0.62 -2.94 13.77
N LEU A 72 0.43 -3.73 13.93
CA LEU A 72 1.27 -3.71 15.13
C LEU A 72 2.71 -3.34 14.76
N SER A 73 3.25 -2.34 15.43
CA SER A 73 4.66 -1.98 15.37
C SER A 73 5.33 -2.29 16.70
N ASN A 74 6.50 -2.90 16.65
CA ASN A 74 7.33 -3.16 17.82
C ASN A 74 8.11 -1.91 18.26
N ASN A 75 8.05 -0.82 17.49
CA ASN A 75 8.79 0.41 17.77
C ASN A 75 8.17 1.17 18.94
N LYS A 76 8.89 1.23 20.04
CA LYS A 76 8.49 1.96 21.26
C LYS A 76 8.73 3.48 21.16
N GLN A 77 9.51 3.96 20.17
CA GLN A 77 9.93 5.35 20.04
C GLN A 77 9.17 6.18 18.98
N SER A 78 8.23 5.58 18.23
CA SER A 78 7.51 6.22 17.13
C SER A 78 6.67 7.46 17.51
N HIS A 79 6.66 7.84 18.79
CA HIS A 79 5.83 8.93 19.30
C HIS A 79 6.45 10.34 19.15
N LYS A 80 7.75 10.43 18.84
CA LYS A 80 8.48 11.72 18.84
C LYS A 80 8.41 12.45 17.50
N SER A 81 8.43 11.73 16.38
CA SER A 81 8.42 12.28 15.03
C SER A 81 7.11 12.01 14.29
N ILE A 82 6.68 12.95 13.46
CA ILE A 82 5.53 12.75 12.56
C ILE A 82 5.79 11.64 11.53
N TRP A 83 7.05 11.44 11.19
CA TRP A 83 7.50 10.45 10.23
C TRP A 83 7.77 9.06 10.85
N GLY A 84 7.55 8.91 12.18
CA GLY A 84 7.94 7.71 12.92
C GLY A 84 9.46 7.63 13.10
N ASP A 85 9.97 6.44 13.39
CA ASP A 85 11.40 6.23 13.56
C ASP A 85 12.07 6.19 12.17
N VAL A 86 13.18 6.94 12.06
CA VAL A 86 13.99 7.07 10.84
C VAL A 86 15.45 7.10 11.27
N VAL A 87 16.23 6.14 10.80
CA VAL A 87 17.68 6.10 11.00
C VAL A 87 18.36 7.16 10.13
N SER A 88 17.95 7.23 8.85
CA SER A 88 18.41 8.25 7.91
C SER A 88 17.41 8.46 6.78
N VAL A 89 17.52 9.58 6.10
CA VAL A 89 16.76 9.90 4.89
C VAL A 89 17.71 10.38 3.80
N SER A 90 17.45 9.99 2.56
CA SER A 90 18.24 10.38 1.40
C SER A 90 17.35 10.64 0.20
N ASN A 91 17.71 11.58 -0.68
CA ASN A 91 17.29 11.55 -2.06
C ASN A 91 18.05 10.43 -2.77
N ALA A 92 17.38 9.64 -3.61
CA ALA A 92 18.02 8.56 -4.32
C ALA A 92 17.31 8.22 -5.64
N TRP A 93 18.06 7.57 -6.54
CA TRP A 93 17.54 7.02 -7.79
C TRP A 93 18.38 5.83 -8.25
N ALA A 94 17.82 5.00 -9.12
CA ALA A 94 18.58 3.92 -9.75
C ALA A 94 19.73 4.52 -10.58
N SER A 95 20.95 4.04 -10.37
CA SER A 95 22.12 4.48 -11.14
C SER A 95 22.01 4.07 -12.61
N ASN A 96 21.33 2.97 -12.90
CA ASN A 96 20.98 2.58 -14.26
C ASN A 96 19.88 3.49 -14.80
N SER A 97 20.19 4.24 -15.87
CA SER A 97 19.29 5.23 -16.47
C SER A 97 18.00 4.63 -17.05
N GLU A 98 18.06 3.41 -17.58
CA GLU A 98 16.91 2.71 -18.11
C GLU A 98 15.93 2.31 -17.00
N ILE A 99 16.43 1.77 -15.87
CA ILE A 99 15.61 1.49 -14.69
C ILE A 99 14.97 2.77 -14.17
N ARG A 100 15.72 3.87 -14.07
CA ARG A 100 15.22 5.17 -13.62
C ARG A 100 14.11 5.67 -14.53
N LYS A 101 14.29 5.66 -15.84
CA LYS A 101 13.34 6.16 -16.84
C LYS A 101 12.05 5.33 -16.90
N ASN A 102 12.17 3.99 -16.84
CA ASN A 102 11.04 3.07 -16.98
C ASN A 102 10.29 2.84 -15.65
N SER A 103 10.78 3.36 -14.55
CA SER A 103 10.09 3.31 -13.26
C SER A 103 9.09 4.45 -13.11
N SER A 104 8.15 4.32 -12.18
CA SER A 104 7.16 5.36 -11.87
C SER A 104 7.72 6.54 -11.08
N SER A 105 8.97 6.45 -10.60
CA SER A 105 9.70 7.47 -9.86
C SER A 105 11.20 7.27 -10.11
N GLY A 106 12.06 7.44 -9.09
CA GLY A 106 13.52 7.26 -9.24
C GLY A 106 14.01 5.82 -9.43
N GLY A 107 13.15 4.81 -9.37
CA GLY A 107 13.52 3.40 -9.60
C GLY A 107 14.26 2.72 -8.43
N VAL A 108 14.37 3.35 -7.27
CA VAL A 108 15.15 2.84 -6.12
C VAL A 108 14.65 1.47 -5.66
N THR A 109 13.34 1.25 -5.57
CA THR A 109 12.79 -0.03 -5.10
C THR A 109 13.15 -1.18 -6.04
N SER A 110 13.10 -0.95 -7.36
CA SER A 110 13.53 -1.92 -8.38
C SER A 110 15.03 -2.17 -8.32
N ALA A 111 15.84 -1.11 -8.15
CA ALA A 111 17.31 -1.24 -8.02
C ALA A 111 17.70 -2.03 -6.76
N LEU A 112 17.03 -1.79 -5.61
CA LEU A 112 17.23 -2.57 -4.38
C LEU A 112 16.84 -4.04 -4.56
N ALA A 113 15.71 -4.31 -5.24
CA ALA A 113 15.28 -5.69 -5.52
C ALA A 113 16.30 -6.43 -6.36
N ILE A 114 16.81 -5.80 -7.42
CA ILE A 114 17.84 -6.37 -8.29
C ILE A 114 19.14 -6.60 -7.51
N TYR A 115 19.57 -5.62 -6.71
CA TYR A 115 20.76 -5.77 -5.86
C TYR A 115 20.63 -6.96 -4.91
N LEU A 116 19.49 -7.13 -4.24
CA LEU A 116 19.24 -8.24 -3.31
C LEU A 116 19.37 -9.60 -4.01
N LEU A 117 18.88 -9.75 -5.25
CA LEU A 117 19.00 -10.97 -6.04
C LEU A 117 20.45 -11.20 -6.48
N GLU A 118 21.09 -10.22 -7.10
CA GLU A 118 22.42 -10.35 -7.67
C GLU A 118 23.52 -10.50 -6.60
N SER A 119 23.32 -9.91 -5.40
CA SER A 119 24.17 -10.11 -4.23
C SER A 119 23.84 -11.38 -3.43
N LYS A 120 22.83 -12.15 -3.86
CA LYS A 120 22.35 -13.39 -3.21
C LYS A 120 21.97 -13.21 -1.74
N GLN A 121 21.46 -12.04 -1.37
CA GLN A 121 20.94 -11.80 -0.02
C GLN A 121 19.53 -12.38 0.16
N VAL A 122 18.81 -12.62 -0.95
CA VAL A 122 17.55 -13.38 -1.01
C VAL A 122 17.50 -14.21 -2.29
N ASP A 123 16.68 -15.26 -2.29
CA ASP A 123 16.52 -16.13 -3.45
C ASP A 123 15.48 -15.58 -4.44
N ALA A 124 14.50 -14.80 -3.95
CA ALA A 124 13.46 -14.24 -4.80
C ALA A 124 12.85 -12.97 -4.22
N ILE A 125 12.16 -12.21 -5.08
CA ILE A 125 11.37 -11.02 -4.73
C ILE A 125 9.90 -11.34 -4.86
N LEU A 126 9.13 -11.07 -3.81
CA LEU A 126 7.67 -11.06 -3.83
C LEU A 126 7.18 -9.64 -4.07
N HIS A 127 6.50 -9.38 -5.16
CA HIS A 127 5.95 -8.06 -5.50
C HIS A 127 4.73 -8.15 -6.43
N VAL A 128 3.98 -7.05 -6.51
CA VAL A 128 2.78 -6.97 -7.34
C VAL A 128 3.14 -6.51 -8.75
N GLY A 129 2.64 -7.21 -9.74
CA GLY A 129 2.73 -6.84 -11.16
C GLY A 129 1.38 -6.93 -11.86
N VAL A 130 1.39 -6.64 -13.16
CA VAL A 130 0.22 -6.79 -14.03
C VAL A 130 -0.11 -8.26 -14.23
N SER A 131 -1.41 -8.62 -14.22
CA SER A 131 -1.85 -9.99 -14.51
C SER A 131 -1.65 -10.31 -16.00
N GLU A 132 -1.35 -11.58 -16.29
CA GLU A 132 -1.27 -12.09 -17.67
C GLU A 132 -2.64 -12.21 -18.32
N GLU A 133 -3.72 -12.34 -17.51
CA GLU A 133 -5.10 -12.46 -18.01
C GLU A 133 -5.65 -11.14 -18.58
N SER A 134 -5.29 -10.02 -17.95
CA SER A 134 -5.71 -8.68 -18.38
C SER A 134 -4.79 -7.62 -17.80
N TYR A 135 -4.43 -6.62 -18.59
CA TYR A 135 -3.64 -5.47 -18.14
C TYR A 135 -4.35 -4.60 -17.09
N LEU A 136 -5.64 -4.81 -16.87
CA LEU A 136 -6.39 -4.16 -15.79
C LEU A 136 -6.09 -4.77 -14.44
N PHE A 137 -5.87 -6.09 -14.35
CA PHE A 137 -5.73 -6.81 -13.09
C PHE A 137 -4.28 -6.89 -12.62
N ASN A 138 -4.14 -7.17 -11.34
CA ASN A 138 -2.86 -7.27 -10.66
C ASN A 138 -2.78 -8.59 -9.88
N LYS A 139 -1.59 -9.19 -9.83
CA LYS A 139 -1.31 -10.35 -8.99
C LYS A 139 0.07 -10.28 -8.34
N LEU A 140 0.33 -11.16 -7.37
CA LEU A 140 1.65 -11.34 -6.78
C LEU A 140 2.53 -12.16 -7.72
N TYR A 141 3.79 -11.73 -7.84
CA TYR A 141 4.83 -12.44 -8.60
C TYR A 141 6.00 -12.83 -7.71
N ILE A 142 6.67 -13.91 -8.10
CA ILE A 142 7.94 -14.38 -7.55
C ILE A 142 8.99 -14.13 -8.63
N SER A 143 9.80 -13.09 -8.47
CA SER A 143 10.87 -12.73 -9.39
C SER A 143 12.20 -13.24 -8.89
N LYS A 144 12.95 -13.96 -9.73
CA LYS A 144 14.24 -14.57 -9.38
C LYS A 144 15.40 -13.96 -10.15
N THR A 145 15.12 -13.16 -11.16
CA THR A 145 16.11 -12.50 -12.01
C THR A 145 15.85 -11.00 -12.13
N ARG A 146 16.84 -10.26 -12.61
CA ARG A 146 16.72 -8.84 -12.98
C ARG A 146 15.57 -8.62 -13.95
N GLU A 147 15.49 -9.46 -14.97
CA GLU A 147 14.50 -9.39 -16.05
C GLU A 147 13.07 -9.58 -15.50
N ASP A 148 12.89 -10.52 -14.56
CA ASP A 148 11.61 -10.72 -13.89
C ASP A 148 11.18 -9.48 -13.11
N VAL A 149 12.11 -8.89 -12.33
CA VAL A 149 11.83 -7.65 -11.57
C VAL A 149 11.42 -6.52 -12.52
N LEU A 150 12.14 -6.34 -13.63
CA LEU A 150 11.87 -5.28 -14.60
C LEU A 150 10.56 -5.50 -15.37
N ARG A 151 10.21 -6.75 -15.67
CA ARG A 151 8.92 -7.09 -16.32
C ARG A 151 7.72 -6.68 -15.50
N HIS A 152 7.82 -6.74 -14.18
CA HIS A 152 6.73 -6.47 -13.23
C HIS A 152 6.93 -5.18 -12.43
N ASN A 153 7.88 -4.33 -12.82
CA ASN A 153 8.07 -3.03 -12.17
C ASN A 153 6.91 -2.06 -12.54
N ALA A 154 6.94 -0.88 -11.99
CA ALA A 154 5.99 0.21 -12.12
C ALA A 154 4.80 0.18 -11.15
N SER A 155 4.24 1.37 -10.91
CA SER A 155 3.10 1.56 -10.01
C SER A 155 1.83 0.96 -10.58
N ARG A 156 1.10 0.24 -9.73
CA ARG A 156 -0.22 -0.33 -10.04
C ARG A 156 -1.26 0.27 -9.09
N TYR A 157 -2.07 1.21 -9.58
CA TYR A 157 -3.08 1.90 -8.79
C TYR A 157 -4.44 1.23 -8.88
N ALA A 158 -4.48 -0.07 -8.58
CA ALA A 158 -5.69 -0.88 -8.56
C ALA A 158 -5.58 -2.00 -7.52
N PRO A 159 -6.69 -2.58 -7.06
CA PRO A 159 -6.68 -3.66 -6.08
C PRO A 159 -5.88 -4.89 -6.54
N ALA A 160 -5.39 -5.67 -5.58
CA ALA A 160 -4.82 -6.98 -5.80
C ALA A 160 -5.09 -7.83 -4.54
N ALA A 161 -5.49 -9.09 -4.73
CA ALA A 161 -5.57 -10.06 -3.65
C ALA A 161 -4.17 -10.68 -3.42
N VAL A 162 -3.24 -9.86 -2.92
CA VAL A 162 -1.78 -10.12 -2.88
C VAL A 162 -1.44 -11.44 -2.18
N PHE A 163 -2.23 -11.86 -1.19
CA PHE A 163 -1.89 -12.98 -0.30
C PHE A 163 -2.85 -14.16 -0.41
N ASN A 164 -3.65 -14.27 -1.48
CA ASN A 164 -4.61 -15.36 -1.64
C ASN A 164 -3.97 -16.75 -1.68
N ASP A 165 -2.70 -16.85 -2.10
CA ASP A 165 -1.93 -18.10 -2.20
C ASP A 165 -0.60 -18.06 -1.43
N ILE A 166 -0.39 -17.12 -0.50
CA ILE A 166 0.92 -16.91 0.14
C ILE A 166 1.39 -18.13 0.96
N ILE A 167 0.51 -18.83 1.63
CA ILE A 167 0.86 -20.06 2.37
C ILE A 167 1.32 -21.13 1.41
N GLN A 168 0.60 -21.34 0.29
CA GLN A 168 0.98 -22.30 -0.74
C GLN A 168 2.32 -21.96 -1.39
N ILE A 169 2.59 -20.65 -1.60
CA ILE A 169 3.91 -20.19 -2.07
C ILE A 169 4.99 -20.60 -1.07
N PHE A 170 4.80 -20.36 0.22
CA PHE A 170 5.79 -20.73 1.22
C PHE A 170 5.98 -22.26 1.32
N GLU A 171 4.92 -23.04 1.23
CA GLU A 171 4.99 -24.49 1.28
C GLU A 171 5.63 -25.11 0.02
N SER A 172 5.30 -24.60 -1.17
CA SER A 172 5.83 -25.12 -2.43
C SER A 172 7.27 -24.71 -2.73
N THR A 173 7.77 -23.65 -2.10
CA THR A 173 9.13 -23.11 -2.34
C THR A 173 10.16 -23.52 -1.27
N GLY A 174 9.79 -24.43 -0.34
CA GLY A 174 10.71 -24.97 0.70
C GLY A 174 11.40 -23.86 1.50
N GLU A 175 12.72 -23.84 1.52
CA GLU A 175 13.55 -22.91 2.30
C GLU A 175 13.84 -21.57 1.56
N THR A 176 13.26 -21.33 0.38
CA THR A 176 13.46 -20.08 -0.39
C THR A 176 13.23 -18.85 0.47
N THR A 177 14.20 -17.96 0.48
CA THR A 177 14.12 -16.67 1.18
C THR A 177 13.66 -15.55 0.25
N PHE A 178 12.91 -14.60 0.79
CA PHE A 178 12.29 -13.54 0.01
C PHE A 178 12.62 -12.14 0.53
N ALA A 179 12.66 -11.17 -0.38
CA ALA A 179 12.32 -9.78 -0.05
C ALA A 179 10.89 -9.50 -0.53
N PHE A 180 10.11 -8.79 0.27
CA PHE A 180 8.76 -8.42 -0.07
C PHE A 180 8.66 -6.92 -0.36
N ILE A 181 8.09 -6.57 -1.52
CA ILE A 181 7.80 -5.19 -1.92
C ILE A 181 6.30 -4.98 -1.93
N GLY A 182 5.81 -4.04 -1.10
CA GLY A 182 4.37 -3.79 -1.01
C GLY A 182 4.00 -2.45 -0.38
N LYS A 183 2.70 -2.16 -0.42
CA LYS A 183 2.12 -1.03 0.32
C LYS A 183 2.29 -1.25 1.83
N PRO A 184 2.24 -0.19 2.66
CA PRO A 184 2.35 -0.34 4.13
C PRO A 184 1.37 -1.37 4.72
N CYS A 185 0.14 -1.45 4.19
CA CYS A 185 -0.83 -2.44 4.65
C CYS A 185 -0.48 -3.87 4.21
N ASP A 186 0.22 -4.05 3.07
CA ASP A 186 0.70 -5.37 2.65
C ASP A 186 1.88 -5.81 3.54
N ILE A 187 2.78 -4.88 3.91
CA ILE A 187 3.84 -5.15 4.90
C ILE A 187 3.22 -5.58 6.23
N ALA A 188 2.21 -4.85 6.73
CA ALA A 188 1.51 -5.22 7.97
C ALA A 188 0.86 -6.61 7.87
N ALA A 189 0.25 -6.94 6.72
CA ALA A 189 -0.40 -8.21 6.46
C ALA A 189 0.58 -9.39 6.55
N ILE A 190 1.70 -9.31 5.81
CA ILE A 190 2.71 -10.39 5.80
C ILE A 190 3.39 -10.52 7.16
N GLN A 191 3.71 -9.43 7.86
CA GLN A 191 4.28 -9.49 9.21
C GLN A 191 3.31 -10.07 10.23
N ASN A 192 2.00 -9.78 10.14
CA ASN A 192 0.99 -10.43 10.97
C ASN A 192 0.92 -11.93 10.70
N LEU A 193 0.96 -12.35 9.42
CA LEU A 193 1.00 -13.76 9.05
C LEU A 193 2.21 -14.48 9.67
N LEU A 194 3.42 -13.91 9.49
CA LEU A 194 4.66 -14.48 10.04
C LEU A 194 4.64 -14.56 11.58
N ARG A 195 3.94 -13.63 12.24
CA ARG A 195 3.78 -13.64 13.71
C ARG A 195 2.84 -14.77 14.16
N VAL A 196 1.75 -14.99 13.43
CA VAL A 196 0.74 -16.02 13.77
C VAL A 196 1.21 -17.42 13.35
N TYR A 197 2.04 -17.52 12.33
CA TYR A 197 2.62 -18.79 11.85
C TYR A 197 4.15 -18.78 11.95
N PRO A 198 4.72 -19.07 13.16
CA PRO A 198 6.16 -19.03 13.41
C PRO A 198 6.99 -19.92 12.46
N ARG A 199 6.40 -20.99 11.92
CA ARG A 199 7.06 -21.88 10.94
C ARG A 199 7.51 -21.16 9.66
N TYR A 200 6.96 -19.98 9.37
CA TYR A 200 7.36 -19.16 8.21
C TYR A 200 8.25 -17.97 8.60
N GLN A 201 8.62 -17.83 9.88
CA GLN A 201 9.61 -16.83 10.28
C GLN A 201 10.93 -17.08 9.55
N GLY A 202 11.60 -15.99 9.12
CA GLY A 202 12.81 -16.10 8.31
C GLY A 202 12.58 -16.27 6.81
N ARG A 203 11.35 -16.57 6.36
CA ARG A 203 11.06 -16.66 4.92
C ARG A 203 11.10 -15.30 4.21
N VAL A 204 10.75 -14.23 4.88
CA VAL A 204 10.86 -12.86 4.36
C VAL A 204 11.94 -12.11 5.14
N ILE A 205 13.07 -11.86 4.47
CA ILE A 205 14.26 -11.25 5.07
C ILE A 205 14.18 -9.73 5.04
N TYR A 206 13.69 -9.15 3.93
CA TYR A 206 13.61 -7.70 3.73
C TYR A 206 12.19 -7.26 3.39
N PHE A 207 11.80 -6.11 3.96
CA PHE A 207 10.52 -5.46 3.70
C PHE A 207 10.77 -4.08 3.07
N LEU A 208 10.44 -3.93 1.80
CA LEU A 208 10.55 -2.68 1.06
C LEU A 208 9.14 -2.10 0.84
N SER A 209 8.92 -0.87 1.24
CA SER A 209 7.61 -0.24 1.13
C SER A 209 7.66 1.05 0.33
N ILE A 210 6.46 1.51 -0.05
CA ILE A 210 6.25 2.79 -0.70
C ILE A 210 5.42 3.71 0.21
N PHE A 211 5.54 5.01 0.06
CA PHE A 211 4.56 5.95 0.58
C PHE A 211 3.27 5.78 -0.21
N CYS A 212 2.16 5.51 0.49
CA CYS A 212 0.90 5.14 -0.11
C CYS A 212 -0.19 6.17 0.21
N ALA A 213 -0.74 6.81 -0.82
CA ALA A 213 -1.84 7.76 -0.68
C ALA A 213 -3.22 7.07 -0.56
N GLY A 214 -3.33 5.81 -0.95
CA GLY A 214 -4.55 5.00 -0.93
C GLY A 214 -4.68 4.13 -2.17
N MET A 215 -5.62 3.21 -2.15
CA MET A 215 -5.89 2.27 -3.25
C MET A 215 -7.19 2.64 -3.96
N PRO A 216 -7.13 3.04 -5.26
CA PRO A 216 -8.30 3.25 -6.10
C PRO A 216 -9.03 1.95 -6.44
N THR A 217 -10.27 2.05 -6.87
CA THR A 217 -11.06 0.93 -7.39
C THR A 217 -10.68 0.58 -8.83
N TYR A 218 -11.00 -0.63 -9.29
CA TYR A 218 -10.98 -0.94 -10.72
C TYR A 218 -11.91 -0.05 -11.54
N ASN A 219 -13.05 0.32 -10.98
CA ASN A 219 -13.99 1.23 -11.64
C ASN A 219 -13.39 2.62 -11.88
N ALA A 220 -12.48 3.09 -11.03
CA ALA A 220 -11.73 4.31 -11.27
C ALA A 220 -10.80 4.18 -12.47
N THR A 221 -10.14 3.03 -12.62
CA THR A 221 -9.32 2.74 -13.81
C THR A 221 -10.17 2.69 -15.08
N LYS A 222 -11.31 1.98 -15.05
CA LYS A 222 -12.25 1.94 -16.17
C LYS A 222 -12.76 3.35 -16.52
N LYS A 223 -13.06 4.17 -15.52
CA LYS A 223 -13.45 5.58 -15.72
C LYS A 223 -12.32 6.39 -16.38
N ALA A 224 -11.06 6.19 -15.99
CA ALA A 224 -9.95 6.85 -16.66
C ALA A 224 -9.83 6.42 -18.11
N LEU A 225 -9.95 5.13 -18.41
CA LEU A 225 -9.91 4.59 -19.76
C LEU A 225 -11.08 5.09 -20.62
N SER A 226 -12.30 5.20 -20.08
CA SER A 226 -13.46 5.67 -20.84
C SER A 226 -13.33 7.11 -21.35
N THR A 227 -12.46 7.94 -20.72
CA THR A 227 -12.18 9.30 -21.22
C THR A 227 -11.44 9.32 -22.57
N PHE A 228 -10.84 8.20 -22.97
CA PHE A 228 -10.17 8.05 -24.26
C PHE A 228 -11.12 7.71 -25.40
N GLY A 229 -12.40 7.47 -25.13
CA GLY A 229 -13.42 7.18 -26.17
C GLY A 229 -13.23 5.83 -26.89
N LYS A 230 -12.42 4.91 -26.32
CA LYS A 230 -12.22 3.55 -26.84
C LYS A 230 -13.18 2.58 -26.16
N ASN A 231 -13.79 1.67 -26.92
CA ASN A 231 -14.74 0.66 -26.45
C ASN A 231 -14.07 -0.69 -26.12
N GLU A 232 -12.77 -0.84 -26.36
CA GLU A 232 -12.00 -2.05 -26.11
C GLU A 232 -11.06 -1.91 -24.93
N GLU A 233 -10.67 -3.03 -24.32
CA GLU A 233 -9.63 -3.06 -23.29
C GLU A 233 -8.25 -2.82 -23.91
N PRO A 234 -7.37 -2.07 -23.22
CA PRO A 234 -6.00 -1.87 -23.69
C PRO A 234 -5.20 -3.17 -23.60
N ILE A 235 -4.29 -3.38 -24.56
CA ILE A 235 -3.31 -4.46 -24.52
C ILE A 235 -2.09 -4.12 -23.64
N LYS A 236 -1.93 -2.85 -23.24
CA LYS A 236 -0.92 -2.40 -22.28
C LYS A 236 -1.47 -1.21 -21.50
N LEU A 237 -1.31 -1.25 -20.18
CA LEU A 237 -1.72 -0.17 -19.28
C LEU A 237 -0.60 0.19 -18.32
N GLN A 238 -0.18 1.44 -18.37
CA GLN A 238 0.82 2.04 -17.50
C GLN A 238 0.17 3.18 -16.72
N TYR A 239 0.18 3.08 -15.38
CA TYR A 239 -0.41 4.12 -14.53
C TYR A 239 0.49 5.35 -14.36
N ARG A 240 1.80 5.16 -14.48
CA ARG A 240 2.85 6.18 -14.48
C ARG A 240 4.07 5.64 -15.22
N GLY A 241 4.73 6.48 -15.98
CA GLY A 241 5.95 6.17 -16.70
C GLY A 241 6.17 7.14 -17.84
N ASP A 242 7.18 6.91 -18.64
CA ASP A 242 7.64 7.78 -19.72
C ASP A 242 7.92 9.21 -19.22
N GLY A 243 8.61 9.35 -18.08
CA GLY A 243 8.91 10.59 -17.41
C GLY A 243 8.51 10.60 -15.93
N TRP A 244 8.64 11.73 -15.26
CA TRP A 244 8.28 11.92 -13.86
C TRP A 244 7.72 13.34 -13.62
N PRO A 245 6.44 13.47 -13.26
CA PRO A 245 5.48 12.50 -12.73
C PRO A 245 5.06 11.39 -13.70
N GLY A 246 5.27 11.57 -15.00
CA GLY A 246 4.90 10.60 -16.03
C GLY A 246 3.41 10.55 -16.34
N TYR A 247 3.05 9.72 -17.32
CA TYR A 247 1.71 9.65 -17.89
C TYR A 247 0.98 8.36 -17.52
N PHE A 248 -0.34 8.45 -17.40
CA PHE A 248 -1.23 7.30 -17.50
C PHE A 248 -1.41 7.01 -18.99
N THR A 249 -0.94 5.86 -19.44
CA THR A 249 -0.89 5.49 -20.86
C THR A 249 -1.62 4.17 -21.08
N ALA A 250 -2.53 4.14 -22.05
CA ALA A 250 -3.21 2.94 -22.53
C ALA A 250 -2.87 2.71 -24.00
N THR A 251 -2.38 1.51 -24.35
CA THR A 251 -2.09 1.12 -25.73
C THR A 251 -3.08 0.05 -26.16
N TYR A 252 -3.62 0.19 -27.38
CA TYR A 252 -4.68 -0.66 -27.93
C TYR A 252 -4.15 -1.54 -29.09
N LYS A 253 -4.96 -2.52 -29.49
CA LYS A 253 -4.59 -3.50 -30.54
C LYS A 253 -4.28 -2.86 -31.89
N ASP A 254 -4.93 -1.73 -32.20
CA ASP A 254 -4.69 -0.96 -33.44
C ASP A 254 -3.36 -0.17 -33.40
N GLY A 255 -2.54 -0.34 -32.36
CA GLY A 255 -1.27 0.38 -32.17
C GLY A 255 -1.43 1.78 -31.60
N THR A 256 -2.65 2.31 -31.43
CA THR A 256 -2.86 3.62 -30.84
C THR A 256 -2.51 3.64 -29.34
N SER A 257 -1.92 4.74 -28.89
CA SER A 257 -1.62 5.00 -27.48
C SER A 257 -2.25 6.31 -27.06
N CYS A 258 -3.12 6.23 -26.04
CA CYS A 258 -3.75 7.39 -25.42
C CYS A 258 -3.07 7.70 -24.09
N LYS A 259 -2.86 8.99 -23.81
CA LYS A 259 -2.15 9.45 -22.60
C LYS A 259 -2.95 10.53 -21.87
N MET A 260 -2.84 10.55 -20.55
CA MET A 260 -3.25 11.69 -19.71
C MET A 260 -2.19 11.96 -18.64
N THR A 261 -2.13 13.20 -18.18
CA THR A 261 -1.16 13.63 -17.18
C THR A 261 -1.42 12.98 -15.82
N TYR A 262 -0.42 13.01 -14.94
CA TYR A 262 -0.56 12.55 -13.55
C TYR A 262 -1.71 13.25 -12.82
N ASN A 263 -1.87 14.56 -13.00
CA ASN A 263 -2.96 15.30 -12.36
C ASN A 263 -4.34 14.93 -12.91
N GLU A 264 -4.47 14.67 -14.20
CA GLU A 264 -5.73 14.21 -14.80
C GLU A 264 -6.11 12.82 -14.33
N SER A 265 -5.16 11.87 -14.33
CA SER A 265 -5.39 10.51 -13.90
C SER A 265 -5.53 10.38 -12.38
N TRP A 266 -4.45 10.64 -11.64
CA TRP A 266 -4.44 10.49 -10.19
C TRP A 266 -5.25 11.58 -9.49
N GLY A 267 -5.00 12.85 -9.81
CA GLY A 267 -5.60 13.98 -9.11
C GLY A 267 -7.11 14.08 -9.27
N LYS A 268 -7.61 13.90 -10.50
CA LYS A 268 -9.04 14.11 -10.82
C LYS A 268 -9.88 12.84 -10.78
N ILE A 269 -9.31 11.63 -11.02
CA ILE A 269 -10.06 10.38 -11.16
C ILE A 269 -9.68 9.36 -10.08
N LEU A 270 -8.47 8.78 -10.15
CA LEU A 270 -8.07 7.66 -9.32
C LEU A 270 -8.07 8.00 -7.82
N GLY A 271 -7.47 9.12 -7.43
CA GLY A 271 -7.40 9.57 -6.05
C GLY A 271 -8.75 9.96 -5.42
N ARG A 272 -9.81 10.05 -6.22
CA ARG A 272 -11.18 10.35 -5.74
C ARG A 272 -11.97 9.11 -5.36
N SER A 273 -11.54 7.93 -5.80
CA SER A 273 -12.23 6.63 -5.63
C SER A 273 -11.44 5.67 -4.75
N LEU A 274 -10.95 6.17 -3.61
CA LEU A 274 -10.15 5.37 -2.67
C LEU A 274 -11.04 4.60 -1.70
N ASP A 275 -10.60 3.38 -1.36
CA ASP A 275 -11.22 2.57 -0.30
C ASP A 275 -11.36 3.38 1.01
N PHE A 276 -12.48 3.18 1.73
CA PHE A 276 -12.71 3.88 3.01
C PHE A 276 -11.60 3.58 4.02
N ARG A 277 -11.15 2.32 4.10
CA ARG A 277 -10.06 1.92 5.00
C ARG A 277 -8.77 2.73 4.76
N CYS A 278 -8.52 3.17 3.54
CA CYS A 278 -7.41 4.05 3.21
C CYS A 278 -7.54 5.44 3.85
N LYS A 279 -8.75 5.94 4.11
CA LYS A 279 -8.98 7.24 4.76
C LYS A 279 -8.61 7.24 6.24
N ILE A 280 -8.61 6.07 6.88
CA ILE A 280 -8.24 5.85 8.29
C ILE A 280 -6.96 5.02 8.44
N CYS A 281 -6.14 4.91 7.40
CA CYS A 281 -4.93 4.10 7.44
C CYS A 281 -3.93 4.64 8.48
N PRO A 282 -3.52 3.82 9.46
CA PRO A 282 -2.60 4.26 10.52
C PRO A 282 -1.17 4.44 10.03
N ASP A 283 -0.82 3.77 8.91
CA ASP A 283 0.52 3.79 8.32
C ASP A 283 0.45 3.99 6.80
N GLY A 284 0.56 5.21 6.35
CA GLY A 284 0.68 5.53 4.92
C GLY A 284 2.12 5.79 4.48
N ILE A 285 3.08 5.66 5.38
CA ILE A 285 4.48 6.08 5.20
C ILE A 285 5.49 4.93 5.40
N GLY A 286 5.02 3.66 5.48
CA GLY A 286 5.87 2.47 5.55
C GLY A 286 6.69 2.35 6.82
N MET A 287 6.07 2.57 7.99
CA MET A 287 6.76 2.51 9.29
C MET A 287 7.21 1.10 9.68
N LEU A 288 6.60 0.07 9.08
CA LEU A 288 6.89 -1.34 9.37
C LEU A 288 7.92 -1.95 8.40
N ALA A 289 8.37 -1.21 7.40
CA ALA A 289 9.36 -1.67 6.42
C ALA A 289 10.80 -1.45 6.93
N ASP A 290 11.78 -2.00 6.23
CA ASP A 290 13.20 -1.69 6.42
C ASP A 290 13.56 -0.39 5.69
N ILE A 291 13.02 -0.23 4.48
CA ILE A 291 13.14 0.98 3.66
C ILE A 291 11.76 1.34 3.11
N ALA A 292 11.37 2.60 3.23
CA ALA A 292 10.16 3.13 2.63
C ALA A 292 10.51 4.29 1.68
N SER A 293 10.14 4.16 0.42
CA SER A 293 10.43 5.16 -0.61
C SER A 293 9.17 5.92 -1.06
N GLY A 294 9.35 7.15 -1.47
CA GLY A 294 8.29 7.97 -2.05
C GLY A 294 8.85 8.92 -3.10
N ASP A 295 7.96 9.60 -3.82
CA ASP A 295 8.37 10.60 -4.81
C ASP A 295 9.00 11.82 -4.11
N SER A 296 10.22 12.16 -4.49
CA SER A 296 10.94 13.34 -4.00
C SER A 296 10.61 14.56 -4.86
N TRP A 297 9.34 14.99 -4.82
CA TRP A 297 8.86 16.09 -5.63
C TRP A 297 9.69 17.37 -5.42
N ASN A 298 9.90 18.10 -6.51
CA ASN A 298 10.26 19.49 -6.38
C ASN A 298 9.17 20.23 -5.60
N THR A 299 9.53 21.30 -4.93
CA THR A 299 8.56 22.06 -4.13
C THR A 299 8.52 23.51 -4.58
N LYS A 300 7.31 24.06 -4.63
CA LYS A 300 7.06 25.48 -4.89
C LYS A 300 6.01 25.98 -3.88
N ASP A 301 6.31 27.04 -3.17
CA ASP A 301 5.42 27.64 -2.17
C ASP A 301 4.92 26.65 -1.09
N GLY A 302 5.77 25.68 -0.67
CA GLY A 302 5.44 24.68 0.34
C GLY A 302 4.54 23.54 -0.15
N TYR A 303 4.38 23.36 -1.48
CA TYR A 303 3.61 22.30 -2.12
C TYR A 303 4.44 21.55 -3.17
N PRO A 304 4.08 20.28 -3.45
CA PRO A 304 4.70 19.53 -4.53
C PRO A 304 4.50 20.21 -5.88
N ASP A 305 5.58 20.34 -6.63
CA ASP A 305 5.57 20.77 -8.02
C ASP A 305 5.64 19.52 -8.93
N PHE A 306 4.67 19.39 -9.83
CA PHE A 306 4.54 18.27 -10.77
C PHE A 306 5.07 18.62 -12.16
N THR A 307 6.00 19.59 -12.27
CA THR A 307 6.72 19.84 -13.50
C THR A 307 7.56 18.62 -13.87
N GLU A 308 7.55 18.27 -15.17
CA GLU A 308 8.27 17.10 -15.69
C GLU A 308 9.77 17.21 -15.44
N GLY A 309 10.38 16.10 -15.08
CA GLY A 309 11.82 16.04 -14.77
C GLY A 309 12.31 14.60 -14.59
N ASP A 310 13.55 14.48 -14.13
CA ASP A 310 14.14 13.19 -13.83
C ASP A 310 13.57 12.59 -12.53
N GLY A 311 13.12 11.34 -12.60
CA GLY A 311 12.57 10.63 -11.46
C GLY A 311 13.53 10.57 -10.27
N ARG A 312 13.02 10.90 -9.08
CA ARG A 312 13.73 10.81 -7.80
C ARG A 312 12.83 10.24 -6.72
N ASN A 313 13.42 9.43 -5.86
CA ASN A 313 12.80 9.00 -4.61
C ASN A 313 13.46 9.71 -3.43
N PHE A 314 12.70 10.02 -2.39
CA PHE A 314 13.29 10.02 -1.06
C PHE A 314 13.15 8.61 -0.49
N CYS A 315 14.12 8.21 0.34
CA CYS A 315 14.16 6.92 1.01
C CYS A 315 14.25 7.13 2.51
N PHE A 316 13.26 6.65 3.24
CA PHE A 316 13.31 6.54 4.70
C PHE A 316 13.91 5.20 5.08
N ILE A 317 15.08 5.23 5.65
CA ILE A 317 15.77 4.06 6.20
C ILE A 317 15.24 3.90 7.64
N ARG A 318 14.53 2.80 7.92
CA ARG A 318 13.76 2.63 9.14
C ARG A 318 14.50 1.92 10.26
N ASN A 319 15.49 1.11 9.92
CA ASN A 319 16.27 0.31 10.88
C ASN A 319 17.67 0.00 10.33
N ASP A 320 18.51 -0.65 11.16
CA ASP A 320 19.89 -0.96 10.80
C ASP A 320 20.02 -1.96 9.63
N ARG A 321 19.04 -2.88 9.48
CA ARG A 321 19.02 -3.80 8.32
C ARG A 321 18.78 -3.01 7.03
N GLY A 322 17.81 -2.10 7.03
CA GLY A 322 17.59 -1.20 5.91
C GLY A 322 18.79 -0.28 5.63
N LYS A 323 19.49 0.16 6.70
CA LYS A 323 20.69 0.99 6.54
C LYS A 323 21.80 0.24 5.83
N ARG A 324 22.11 -0.97 6.27
CA ARG A 324 23.11 -1.83 5.60
C ARG A 324 22.75 -2.08 4.14
N LEU A 325 21.52 -2.53 3.87
CA LEU A 325 21.04 -2.76 2.52
C LEU A 325 21.20 -1.54 1.62
N PHE A 326 20.80 -0.36 2.10
CA PHE A 326 20.87 0.87 1.32
C PHE A 326 22.33 1.27 1.02
N ASP A 327 23.19 1.26 2.03
CA ASP A 327 24.60 1.65 1.91
C ASP A 327 25.36 0.68 0.97
N ASP A 328 25.11 -0.61 1.11
CA ASP A 328 25.72 -1.62 0.26
C ASP A 328 25.28 -1.50 -1.20
N ALA A 329 24.00 -1.22 -1.45
CA ALA A 329 23.48 -0.99 -2.79
C ALA A 329 24.06 0.31 -3.43
N VAL A 330 24.28 1.36 -2.63
CA VAL A 330 24.97 2.58 -3.08
C VAL A 330 26.43 2.27 -3.39
N LYS A 331 27.15 1.60 -2.50
CA LYS A 331 28.55 1.21 -2.68
C LYS A 331 28.76 0.32 -3.91
N ALA A 332 27.80 -0.59 -4.17
CA ALA A 332 27.82 -1.47 -5.33
C ALA A 332 27.36 -0.79 -6.64
N GLY A 333 26.98 0.49 -6.60
CA GLY A 333 26.61 1.27 -7.79
C GLY A 333 25.22 1.02 -8.34
N TYR A 334 24.32 0.37 -7.59
CA TYR A 334 22.91 0.18 -7.99
C TYR A 334 22.06 1.43 -7.77
N ILE A 335 22.41 2.22 -6.77
CA ILE A 335 21.69 3.43 -6.35
C ILE A 335 22.68 4.60 -6.26
N THR A 336 22.28 5.74 -6.81
CA THR A 336 22.89 7.03 -6.53
C THR A 336 22.10 7.72 -5.45
N ALA A 337 22.76 8.20 -4.40
CA ALA A 337 22.13 8.84 -3.26
C ALA A 337 22.73 10.22 -2.96
N GLN A 338 21.89 11.14 -2.46
CA GLN A 338 22.25 12.46 -2.02
C GLN A 338 21.62 12.75 -0.66
N TYR A 339 22.24 13.60 0.12
CA TYR A 339 21.69 14.05 1.40
C TYR A 339 20.32 14.70 1.23
N LEU A 340 19.40 14.40 2.14
CA LEU A 340 18.11 15.05 2.25
C LEU A 340 17.83 15.38 3.73
N ASN A 341 17.43 16.62 4.01
CA ASN A 341 16.93 16.96 5.33
C ASN A 341 15.51 16.40 5.50
N VAL A 342 15.27 15.67 6.59
CA VAL A 342 13.94 15.08 6.88
C VAL A 342 12.84 16.16 6.99
N GLY A 343 13.19 17.38 7.37
CA GLY A 343 12.28 18.53 7.44
C GLY A 343 11.68 18.90 6.09
N ASP A 344 12.42 18.73 4.99
CA ASP A 344 11.99 19.11 3.64
C ASP A 344 10.94 18.15 3.09
N VAL A 345 10.88 16.93 3.59
CA VAL A 345 9.90 15.91 3.15
C VAL A 345 8.45 16.34 3.40
N LYS A 346 8.19 17.23 4.37
CA LYS A 346 6.84 17.77 4.63
C LYS A 346 6.24 18.49 3.42
N ASP A 347 7.05 19.22 2.67
CA ASP A 347 6.59 20.00 1.51
C ASP A 347 6.53 19.11 0.26
N MET A 348 7.49 18.18 0.11
CA MET A 348 7.46 17.14 -0.93
C MET A 348 6.25 16.23 -0.81
N GLN A 349 5.84 15.90 0.42
CA GLN A 349 4.76 14.96 0.74
C GLN A 349 3.69 15.58 1.64
N ARG A 350 3.22 16.76 1.27
CA ARG A 350 2.23 17.54 2.02
C ARG A 350 1.00 16.73 2.41
N TYR A 351 0.49 15.91 1.49
CA TYR A 351 -0.65 15.03 1.77
C TYR A 351 -0.38 14.05 2.91
N GLN A 352 0.79 13.41 2.94
CA GLN A 352 1.14 12.45 4.00
C GLN A 352 1.38 13.17 5.33
N TYR A 353 2.02 14.34 5.29
CA TYR A 353 2.23 15.17 6.46
C TYR A 353 0.89 15.57 7.11
N ASP A 354 -0.04 16.12 6.34
CA ASP A 354 -1.37 16.50 6.84
C ASP A 354 -2.18 15.30 7.32
N ARG A 355 -2.10 14.18 6.60
CA ARG A 355 -2.76 12.93 6.98
C ARG A 355 -2.28 12.40 8.33
N ARG A 356 -0.97 12.39 8.58
CA ARG A 356 -0.39 11.94 9.85
C ARG A 356 -0.89 12.75 11.03
N HIS A 357 -1.15 14.02 10.87
CA HIS A 357 -1.77 14.87 11.90
C HIS A 357 -3.25 14.57 12.14
N MET A 358 -3.99 14.14 11.10
CA MET A 358 -5.44 13.98 11.19
C MET A 358 -5.89 12.54 11.47
N VAL A 359 -5.06 11.55 11.14
CA VAL A 359 -5.48 10.13 11.14
C VAL A 359 -5.88 9.62 12.53
N GLY A 360 -5.26 10.10 13.61
CA GLY A 360 -5.64 9.72 14.96
C GLY A 360 -7.08 10.08 15.31
N TRP A 361 -7.55 11.26 14.90
CA TRP A 361 -8.94 11.69 15.05
C TRP A 361 -9.92 10.83 14.23
N ARG A 362 -9.52 10.45 13.02
CA ARG A 362 -10.32 9.57 12.15
C ARG A 362 -10.43 8.16 12.71
N ILE A 363 -9.31 7.61 13.23
CA ILE A 363 -9.28 6.30 13.90
C ILE A 363 -10.14 6.32 15.14
N ALA A 364 -10.06 7.35 15.98
CA ALA A 364 -10.91 7.50 17.17
C ALA A 364 -12.40 7.48 16.81
N ALA A 365 -12.81 8.18 15.74
CA ALA A 365 -14.18 8.14 15.25
C ALA A 365 -14.64 6.73 14.91
N VAL A 366 -13.81 5.96 14.17
CA VAL A 366 -14.16 4.59 13.79
C VAL A 366 -14.13 3.64 14.98
N GLN A 367 -13.20 3.80 15.93
CA GLN A 367 -13.17 3.01 17.17
C GLN A 367 -14.47 3.13 17.95
N ILE A 368 -15.05 4.34 18.06
CA ILE A 368 -16.33 4.55 18.75
C ILE A 368 -17.45 3.76 18.08
N VAL A 369 -17.62 3.88 16.77
CA VAL A 369 -18.74 3.25 16.04
C VAL A 369 -18.58 1.77 15.76
N THR A 370 -17.36 1.24 15.94
CA THR A 370 -17.03 -0.19 15.79
C THR A 370 -16.78 -0.89 17.13
N PHE A 371 -17.07 -0.22 18.25
CA PHE A 371 -16.90 -0.75 19.60
C PHE A 371 -15.49 -1.34 19.86
N GLY A 372 -14.45 -0.61 19.45
CA GLY A 372 -13.07 -1.00 19.69
C GLY A 372 -12.51 -2.09 18.77
N LEU A 373 -13.05 -2.24 17.56
CA LEU A 373 -12.61 -3.30 16.63
C LEU A 373 -11.16 -3.14 16.14
N LEU A 374 -10.63 -1.90 16.06
CA LEU A 374 -9.31 -1.63 15.51
C LEU A 374 -8.21 -1.89 16.56
N ASN A 375 -7.23 -2.69 16.20
CA ASN A 375 -6.02 -2.97 16.98
C ASN A 375 -4.79 -2.38 16.27
N PHE A 376 -4.58 -1.06 16.41
CA PHE A 376 -3.46 -0.33 15.81
C PHE A 376 -2.52 0.14 16.91
N CYS A 377 -1.33 -0.44 17.01
CA CYS A 377 -0.37 -0.18 18.09
C CYS A 377 1.01 0.23 17.55
N GLY A 378 1.73 1.05 18.33
CA GLY A 378 3.12 1.40 18.08
C GLY A 378 3.37 2.36 16.89
N LEU A 379 2.33 3.06 16.37
CA LEU A 379 2.44 3.90 15.18
C LEU A 379 2.39 5.42 15.44
N GLY A 380 2.28 5.83 16.69
CA GLY A 380 2.36 7.23 17.13
C GLY A 380 1.30 8.19 16.59
N PHE A 381 0.21 7.69 15.98
CA PHE A 381 -0.80 8.55 15.34
C PHE A 381 -1.63 9.35 16.34
N TYR A 382 -1.84 8.89 17.56
CA TYR A 382 -2.52 9.67 18.58
C TYR A 382 -1.65 10.82 19.10
N SER A 383 -0.36 10.59 19.31
CA SER A 383 0.57 11.65 19.74
C SER A 383 0.72 12.75 18.71
N THR A 384 0.70 12.40 17.41
CA THR A 384 0.70 13.40 16.33
C THR A 384 -0.64 14.14 16.24
N ALA A 385 -1.77 13.46 16.47
CA ALA A 385 -3.10 14.06 16.46
C ALA A 385 -3.28 15.10 17.58
N LEU A 386 -2.68 14.90 18.74
CA LEU A 386 -2.74 15.84 19.86
C LEU A 386 -2.01 17.16 19.58
N LYS A 387 -1.09 17.21 18.61
CA LYS A 387 -0.40 18.42 18.18
C LYS A 387 -1.23 19.36 17.31
N VAL A 388 -2.43 18.92 16.92
CA VAL A 388 -3.33 19.68 16.04
C VAL A 388 -4.36 20.44 16.87
N ASN A 389 -4.81 21.59 16.35
CA ASN A 389 -5.90 22.34 16.93
C ASN A 389 -7.15 21.44 17.12
N LYS A 390 -7.66 21.37 18.34
CA LYS A 390 -8.77 20.49 18.74
C LYS A 390 -10.03 20.71 17.88
N LYS A 391 -10.34 21.97 17.47
CA LYS A 391 -11.48 22.28 16.59
C LYS A 391 -11.32 21.62 15.22
N ARG A 392 -10.09 21.64 14.66
CA ARG A 392 -9.80 20.96 13.39
C ARG A 392 -9.91 19.44 13.54
N GLY A 393 -9.36 18.88 14.63
CA GLY A 393 -9.47 17.46 14.94
C GLY A 393 -10.89 16.98 15.06
N LEU A 394 -11.74 17.70 15.78
CA LEU A 394 -13.17 17.39 15.95
C LEU A 394 -13.93 17.44 14.60
N ARG A 395 -13.64 18.42 13.74
CA ARG A 395 -14.22 18.47 12.38
C ARG A 395 -13.84 17.23 11.56
N GLU A 396 -12.58 16.77 11.62
CA GLU A 396 -12.13 15.54 10.95
C GLU A 396 -12.85 14.30 11.49
N MET A 397 -13.04 14.22 12.79
CA MET A 397 -13.78 13.13 13.46
C MET A 397 -15.23 13.09 12.98
N ILE A 398 -15.96 14.22 13.03
CA ILE A 398 -17.35 14.33 12.55
C ILE A 398 -17.46 14.01 11.06
N GLY A 399 -16.53 14.55 10.24
CA GLY A 399 -16.47 14.27 8.80
C GLY A 399 -16.22 12.79 8.50
N THR A 400 -15.46 12.10 9.35
CA THR A 400 -15.23 10.66 9.22
C THR A 400 -16.47 9.85 9.58
N LEU A 401 -17.18 10.22 10.66
CA LEU A 401 -18.46 9.60 11.03
C LEU A 401 -19.50 9.76 9.92
N LYS A 402 -19.65 10.95 9.36
CA LYS A 402 -20.57 11.18 8.23
C LYS A 402 -20.24 10.30 7.01
N ARG A 403 -18.96 10.19 6.66
CA ARG A 403 -18.52 9.30 5.56
C ARG A 403 -18.80 7.83 5.86
N PHE A 404 -18.51 7.39 7.09
CA PHE A 404 -18.76 6.03 7.54
C PHE A 404 -20.24 5.65 7.44
N ILE A 405 -21.13 6.50 7.91
CA ILE A 405 -22.58 6.29 7.84
C ILE A 405 -23.07 6.27 6.38
N LYS A 406 -22.60 7.20 5.55
CA LYS A 406 -22.97 7.26 4.13
C LYS A 406 -22.56 6.00 3.35
N HIS A 407 -21.42 5.38 3.70
CA HIS A 407 -21.00 4.11 3.11
C HIS A 407 -21.86 2.93 3.59
N LYS A 408 -22.33 2.93 4.86
CA LYS A 408 -23.23 1.89 5.37
C LYS A 408 -24.56 1.83 4.61
N GLY A 409 -25.16 2.97 4.29
CA GLY A 409 -26.45 3.02 3.59
C GLY A 409 -26.40 2.60 2.11
N LYS A 410 -25.22 2.29 1.56
CA LYS A 410 -25.08 1.77 0.18
C LYS A 410 -24.99 0.24 0.08
N ASN A 411 -24.82 -0.45 1.21
CA ASN A 411 -24.65 -1.89 1.26
C ASN A 411 -25.81 -2.62 1.97
N ASP A 412 -26.84 -1.88 2.37
CA ASP A 412 -28.06 -2.46 2.97
C ASP A 412 -29.21 -2.60 1.92
N ASP A 413 -28.95 -2.20 0.65
CA ASP A 413 -29.76 -2.47 -0.52
C ASP A 413 -29.03 -3.53 -1.39
#